data_c44f52d68f539ab5e4b0475b0e1e3d54
#
_entry.id   c44f52d68f539ab5e4b0475b0e1e3d54
#
_cell.length_a   1.000
_cell.length_b   1.000
_cell.length_c   1.000
_cell.angle_alpha   90.00
_cell.angle_beta   90.00
_cell.angle_gamma   90.00
#
_symmetry.space_group_name_H-M   'P 1'
#
loop_
_entity.id
_entity.type
_entity.pdbx_description
1 polymer ?
#
loop_
_entity_poly.entity_id
_entity_poly.type
_entity_poly.pdbx_seq_one_letter_code
_entity_poly.pdbx_strand_id
1 'polypeptide(L)'
;ITSIMAQNGYAVGLVTDAGLDAAAAASFYAHSEKRQNYYDIAAQLKDSPLSLLIGQDFKRRKAFQKEDLDVVLKKSGRRMVSRVTAGEKMPSGKVIAALKNVPFALDAKAESPNLALFVEKAVEKLQGGDFLIVAVGEKIGLAAENRDTAALIAETAAFDLAVKKAFDFYAAHPQDTLIVVASTAEAGGLVLGTDGAVSPAVFKTQKVSIDTFKSAINRFRR
;
A
#
# COMPACT_ATOMS: atom_id res chain seq x y z
N ILE A 1 -5.86 16.14 -1.47
CA ILE A 1 -4.89 16.36 -2.56
C ILE A 1 -5.31 15.62 -3.84
N THR A 2 -5.72 14.36 -3.78
CA THR A 2 -6.08 13.54 -4.95
C THR A 2 -7.17 14.19 -5.82
N SER A 3 -8.22 14.73 -5.19
CA SER A 3 -9.31 15.41 -5.90
C SER A 3 -8.83 16.71 -6.56
N ILE A 4 -7.99 17.48 -5.89
CA ILE A 4 -7.44 18.73 -6.43
C ILE A 4 -6.57 18.43 -7.66
N MET A 5 -5.69 17.45 -7.57
CA MET A 5 -4.82 17.08 -8.70
C MET A 5 -5.63 16.57 -9.89
N ALA A 6 -6.65 15.72 -9.64
CA ALA A 6 -7.52 15.24 -10.72
C ALA A 6 -8.32 16.36 -11.39
N GLN A 7 -8.81 17.36 -10.64
CA GLN A 7 -9.48 18.55 -11.18
C GLN A 7 -8.55 19.39 -12.06
N ASN A 8 -7.24 19.34 -11.81
CA ASN A 8 -6.22 20.00 -12.63
C ASN A 8 -5.66 19.10 -13.76
N GLY A 9 -6.34 18.02 -14.10
CA GLY A 9 -6.01 17.18 -15.25
C GLY A 9 -4.99 16.07 -14.98
N TYR A 10 -4.49 15.94 -13.74
CA TYR A 10 -3.54 14.89 -13.39
C TYR A 10 -4.21 13.51 -13.30
N ALA A 11 -3.58 12.50 -13.85
CA ALA A 11 -3.92 11.11 -13.55
C ALA A 11 -3.44 10.75 -12.13
N VAL A 12 -4.33 10.21 -11.28
CA VAL A 12 -4.00 9.96 -9.87
C VAL A 12 -3.93 8.47 -9.60
N GLY A 13 -2.78 8.02 -9.09
CA GLY A 13 -2.53 6.67 -8.60
C GLY A 13 -2.35 6.65 -7.08
N LEU A 14 -2.87 5.61 -6.44
CA LEU A 14 -2.63 5.30 -5.03
C LEU A 14 -2.16 3.85 -4.93
N VAL A 15 -1.01 3.63 -4.31
CA VAL A 15 -0.47 2.30 -4.09
C VAL A 15 -0.12 2.10 -2.61
N THR A 16 -0.37 0.91 -2.08
CA THR A 16 -0.10 0.58 -0.68
C THR A 16 0.32 -0.87 -0.51
N ASP A 17 1.15 -1.15 0.45
CA ASP A 17 1.52 -2.52 0.85
C ASP A 17 0.50 -3.19 1.79
N ALA A 18 -0.50 -2.45 2.26
CA ALA A 18 -1.56 -2.91 3.15
C ALA A 18 -2.93 -2.96 2.47
N GLY A 19 -4.00 -3.12 3.25
CA GLY A 19 -5.38 -3.18 2.76
C GLY A 19 -5.80 -1.89 2.06
N LEU A 20 -6.52 -2.03 0.95
CA LEU A 20 -7.01 -0.89 0.17
C LEU A 20 -7.97 0.02 0.95
N ASP A 21 -8.64 -0.54 1.96
CA ASP A 21 -9.55 0.14 2.89
C ASP A 21 -8.89 0.43 4.26
N ALA A 22 -7.58 0.27 4.36
CA ALA A 22 -6.83 0.63 5.54
C ALA A 22 -6.69 2.15 5.68
N ALA A 23 -6.62 2.64 6.92
CA ALA A 23 -6.81 4.06 7.22
C ALA A 23 -5.86 5.00 6.48
N ALA A 24 -4.57 4.66 6.40
CA ALA A 24 -3.58 5.53 5.77
C ALA A 24 -3.84 5.67 4.26
N ALA A 25 -4.05 4.58 3.54
CA ALA A 25 -4.36 4.62 2.12
C ALA A 25 -5.76 5.22 1.86
N ALA A 26 -6.77 4.80 2.64
CA ALA A 26 -8.15 5.23 2.46
C ALA A 26 -8.36 6.74 2.66
N SER A 27 -7.54 7.40 3.48
CA SER A 27 -7.62 8.85 3.70
C SER A 27 -7.44 9.70 2.43
N PHE A 28 -6.86 9.11 1.38
CA PHE A 28 -6.68 9.78 0.09
C PHE A 28 -7.91 9.70 -0.83
N TYR A 29 -8.93 8.90 -0.48
CA TYR A 29 -10.13 8.76 -1.34
C TYR A 29 -11.45 8.68 -0.59
N ALA A 30 -11.44 8.52 0.72
CA ALA A 30 -12.63 8.32 1.52
C ALA A 30 -12.64 9.18 2.79
N HIS A 31 -13.86 9.43 3.30
CA HIS A 31 -14.11 10.07 4.58
C HIS A 31 -15.02 9.18 5.41
N SER A 32 -14.65 8.91 6.66
CA SER A 32 -15.45 8.12 7.61
C SER A 32 -15.10 8.51 9.04
N GLU A 33 -16.12 8.62 9.90
CA GLU A 33 -15.94 8.85 11.34
C GLU A 33 -15.28 7.66 12.04
N LYS A 34 -15.45 6.44 11.50
CA LYS A 34 -14.93 5.21 12.08
C LYS A 34 -14.09 4.44 11.08
N ARG A 35 -12.83 4.18 11.44
CA ARG A 35 -11.89 3.40 10.62
C ARG A 35 -12.36 1.96 10.33
N GLN A 36 -13.31 1.44 11.11
CA GLN A 36 -13.85 0.08 10.97
C GLN A 36 -14.99 -0.02 9.95
N ASN A 37 -15.47 1.07 9.41
CA ASN A 37 -16.52 1.10 8.37
C ASN A 37 -15.96 0.67 7.01
N TYR A 38 -15.23 -0.45 6.96
CA TYR A 38 -14.45 -0.90 5.79
C TYR A 38 -15.25 -0.94 4.49
N TYR A 39 -16.49 -1.46 4.53
CA TYR A 39 -17.31 -1.48 3.32
C TYR A 39 -17.67 -0.08 2.84
N ASP A 40 -18.09 0.82 3.73
CA ASP A 40 -18.50 2.18 3.37
C ASP A 40 -17.31 3.04 2.91
N ILE A 41 -16.15 2.81 3.48
CA ILE A 41 -14.88 3.39 3.04
C ILE A 41 -14.59 2.93 1.61
N ALA A 42 -14.57 1.62 1.36
CA ALA A 42 -14.27 1.06 0.06
C ALA A 42 -15.30 1.44 -1.02
N ALA A 43 -16.59 1.54 -0.66
CA ALA A 43 -17.65 1.93 -1.58
C ALA A 43 -17.50 3.36 -2.12
N GLN A 44 -16.83 4.26 -1.39
CA GLN A 44 -16.54 5.62 -1.86
C GLN A 44 -15.58 5.65 -3.06
N LEU A 45 -14.87 4.56 -3.32
CA LEU A 45 -14.06 4.43 -4.54
C LEU A 45 -14.89 4.61 -5.82
N LYS A 46 -16.19 4.31 -5.81
CA LYS A 46 -17.06 4.50 -6.99
C LYS A 46 -17.02 5.93 -7.52
N ASP A 47 -16.94 6.91 -6.62
CA ASP A 47 -16.96 8.35 -6.93
C ASP A 47 -15.55 8.97 -6.89
N SER A 48 -14.52 8.18 -6.54
CA SER A 48 -13.16 8.66 -6.37
C SER A 48 -12.50 9.01 -7.72
N PRO A 49 -11.64 10.03 -7.76
CA PRO A 49 -10.94 10.43 -8.98
C PRO A 49 -9.79 9.49 -9.35
N LEU A 50 -9.45 8.52 -8.52
CA LEU A 50 -8.31 7.64 -8.74
C LEU A 50 -8.39 6.89 -10.07
N SER A 51 -7.34 6.99 -10.87
CA SER A 51 -7.14 6.22 -12.10
C SER A 51 -6.58 4.83 -11.82
N LEU A 52 -5.81 4.70 -10.74
CA LEU A 52 -5.18 3.47 -10.31
C LEU A 52 -5.20 3.33 -8.79
N LEU A 53 -5.53 2.13 -8.31
CA LEU A 53 -5.39 1.75 -6.92
C LEU A 53 -4.76 0.35 -6.86
N ILE A 54 -3.65 0.16 -6.14
CA ILE A 54 -2.99 -1.14 -5.96
C ILE A 54 -2.72 -1.39 -4.49
N GLY A 55 -3.05 -2.58 -4.00
CA GLY A 55 -2.73 -2.99 -2.64
C GLY A 55 -3.33 -4.34 -2.25
N GLN A 56 -3.26 -4.67 -0.97
CA GLN A 56 -3.92 -5.86 -0.45
C GLN A 56 -5.44 -5.68 -0.47
N ASP A 57 -6.15 -6.76 -0.67
CA ASP A 57 -7.60 -6.79 -0.81
C ASP A 57 -8.34 -6.10 0.35
N PHE A 58 -9.57 -5.70 0.07
CA PHE A 58 -10.48 -5.09 1.04
C PHE A 58 -10.80 -6.05 2.20
N LYS A 59 -10.89 -5.52 3.40
CA LYS A 59 -11.31 -6.28 4.60
C LYS A 59 -12.76 -6.74 4.51
N ARG A 60 -13.63 -5.92 3.88
CA ARG A 60 -15.04 -6.27 3.74
C ARG A 60 -15.56 -5.92 2.35
N ARG A 61 -15.95 -6.94 1.59
CA ARG A 61 -16.62 -6.81 0.29
C ARG A 61 -18.14 -6.85 0.38
N LYS A 62 -18.69 -7.30 1.52
CA LYS A 62 -20.14 -7.40 1.75
C LYS A 62 -20.53 -6.73 3.05
N ALA A 63 -21.71 -6.09 3.06
CA ALA A 63 -22.33 -5.55 4.26
C ALA A 63 -23.83 -5.88 4.25
N PHE A 64 -24.42 -5.90 5.45
CA PHE A 64 -25.84 -6.23 5.60
C PHE A 64 -26.70 -5.23 4.80
N GLN A 65 -27.65 -5.74 4.04
CA GLN A 65 -28.56 -4.97 3.18
C GLN A 65 -27.87 -4.03 2.16
N LYS A 66 -26.61 -4.26 1.81
CA LYS A 66 -25.88 -3.51 0.80
C LYS A 66 -25.52 -4.41 -0.39
N GLU A 67 -25.39 -3.80 -1.56
CA GLU A 67 -24.92 -4.49 -2.77
C GLU A 67 -23.46 -4.96 -2.57
N ASP A 68 -23.06 -6.04 -3.22
CA ASP A 68 -21.67 -6.49 -3.17
C ASP A 68 -20.73 -5.42 -3.72
N LEU A 69 -19.62 -5.16 -3.02
CA LEU A 69 -18.65 -4.11 -3.38
C LEU A 69 -18.13 -4.26 -4.82
N ASP A 70 -17.92 -5.49 -5.28
CA ASP A 70 -17.42 -5.74 -6.63
C ASP A 70 -18.43 -5.29 -7.70
N VAL A 71 -19.74 -5.42 -7.41
CA VAL A 71 -20.80 -4.94 -8.29
C VAL A 71 -20.83 -3.42 -8.30
N VAL A 72 -20.75 -2.77 -7.13
CA VAL A 72 -20.72 -1.31 -6.99
C VAL A 72 -19.54 -0.72 -7.78
N LEU A 73 -18.35 -1.30 -7.64
CA LEU A 73 -17.14 -0.80 -8.30
C LEU A 73 -17.16 -1.05 -9.81
N LYS A 74 -17.68 -2.19 -10.27
CA LYS A 74 -17.86 -2.46 -11.70
C LYS A 74 -18.84 -1.51 -12.36
N LYS A 75 -19.98 -1.24 -11.70
CA LYS A 75 -20.99 -0.27 -12.20
C LYS A 75 -20.41 1.14 -12.35
N SER A 76 -19.42 1.51 -11.56
CA SER A 76 -18.71 2.80 -11.66
C SER A 76 -17.61 2.82 -12.73
N GLY A 77 -17.53 1.79 -13.59
CA GLY A 77 -16.56 1.69 -14.67
C GLY A 77 -15.15 1.27 -14.24
N ARG A 78 -14.98 0.76 -13.02
CA ARG A 78 -13.68 0.28 -12.51
C ARG A 78 -13.43 -1.15 -12.91
N ARG A 79 -12.21 -1.42 -13.39
CA ARG A 79 -11.74 -2.76 -13.70
C ARG A 79 -11.01 -3.33 -12.48
N MET A 80 -11.50 -4.48 -12.00
CA MET A 80 -10.88 -5.20 -10.90
C MET A 80 -9.87 -6.23 -11.43
N VAL A 81 -8.66 -6.27 -10.84
CA VAL A 81 -7.67 -7.31 -11.06
C VAL A 81 -7.18 -7.86 -9.73
N SER A 82 -6.80 -9.13 -9.69
CA SER A 82 -6.43 -9.84 -8.45
C SER A 82 -4.93 -10.11 -8.32
N ARG A 83 -4.13 -9.70 -9.31
CA ARG A 83 -2.68 -9.86 -9.30
C ARG A 83 -1.99 -8.71 -10.02
N VAL A 84 -0.74 -8.49 -9.65
CA VAL A 84 0.19 -7.57 -10.30
C VAL A 84 1.52 -8.30 -10.45
N THR A 85 2.06 -8.32 -11.65
CA THR A 85 3.34 -8.96 -11.97
C THR A 85 4.25 -8.03 -12.75
N ALA A 86 5.56 -8.20 -12.66
CA ALA A 86 6.54 -7.34 -13.35
C ALA A 86 6.37 -7.36 -14.88
N GLY A 87 6.08 -8.54 -15.45
CA GLY A 87 6.00 -8.72 -16.91
C GLY A 87 4.69 -8.30 -17.56
N GLU A 88 3.65 -7.97 -16.79
CA GLU A 88 2.32 -7.65 -17.31
C GLU A 88 2.02 -6.15 -17.20
N LYS A 89 1.45 -5.56 -18.26
CA LYS A 89 0.95 -4.19 -18.21
C LYS A 89 -0.38 -4.10 -17.46
N MET A 90 -0.58 -3.02 -16.74
CA MET A 90 -1.87 -2.73 -16.12
C MET A 90 -2.94 -2.47 -17.20
N PRO A 91 -4.18 -2.97 -17.03
CA PRO A 91 -5.25 -2.74 -17.98
C PRO A 91 -5.54 -1.24 -18.21
N SER A 92 -6.14 -0.90 -19.35
CA SER A 92 -6.62 0.46 -19.64
C SER A 92 -7.79 0.88 -18.74
N GLY A 93 -8.05 2.19 -18.64
CA GLY A 93 -9.13 2.76 -17.84
C GLY A 93 -8.81 2.83 -16.34
N LYS A 94 -9.83 3.02 -15.51
CA LYS A 94 -9.70 3.06 -14.04
C LYS A 94 -9.55 1.64 -13.49
N VAL A 95 -8.46 1.37 -12.78
CA VAL A 95 -8.11 0.02 -12.32
C VAL A 95 -7.97 -0.05 -10.80
N ILE A 96 -8.51 -1.11 -10.21
CA ILE A 96 -8.26 -1.51 -8.83
C ILE A 96 -7.60 -2.89 -8.85
N ALA A 97 -6.36 -2.96 -8.40
CA ALA A 97 -5.64 -4.21 -8.18
C ALA A 97 -5.72 -4.58 -6.70
N ALA A 98 -6.64 -5.49 -6.39
CA ALA A 98 -6.90 -5.97 -5.04
C ALA A 98 -6.27 -7.36 -4.86
N LEU A 99 -5.08 -7.42 -4.26
CA LEU A 99 -4.29 -8.63 -4.13
C LEU A 99 -4.67 -9.40 -2.87
N LYS A 100 -4.87 -10.70 -2.99
CA LYS A 100 -5.24 -11.58 -1.86
C LYS A 100 -4.25 -11.48 -0.70
N ASN A 101 -2.97 -11.36 -1.00
CA ASN A 101 -1.92 -11.27 0.00
C ASN A 101 -0.77 -10.40 -0.50
N VAL A 102 -0.35 -9.47 0.33
CA VAL A 102 0.91 -8.74 0.22
C VAL A 102 1.65 -9.04 1.52
N PRO A 103 2.68 -9.90 1.53
CA PRO A 103 3.35 -10.30 2.76
C PRO A 103 4.17 -9.15 3.36
N PHE A 104 4.52 -9.25 4.65
CA PHE A 104 5.59 -8.44 5.20
C PHE A 104 6.90 -8.74 4.47
N ALA A 105 7.78 -7.75 4.34
CA ALA A 105 9.06 -7.91 3.65
C ALA A 105 9.92 -9.04 4.27
N LEU A 106 9.86 -9.20 5.59
CA LEU A 106 10.54 -10.29 6.29
C LEU A 106 10.01 -11.69 5.92
N ASP A 107 8.75 -11.79 5.51
CA ASP A 107 8.07 -13.04 5.14
C ASP A 107 8.03 -13.25 3.62
N ALA A 108 8.47 -12.26 2.84
CA ALA A 108 8.33 -12.25 1.39
C ALA A 108 9.26 -13.26 0.71
N LYS A 109 8.76 -13.85 -0.37
CA LYS A 109 9.54 -14.63 -1.34
C LYS A 109 9.94 -13.75 -2.52
N ALA A 110 10.84 -14.23 -3.36
CA ALA A 110 11.34 -13.45 -4.50
C ALA A 110 10.23 -12.88 -5.42
N GLU A 111 9.16 -13.66 -5.65
CA GLU A 111 8.05 -13.24 -6.52
C GLU A 111 6.89 -12.59 -5.76
N SER A 112 7.04 -12.34 -4.47
CA SER A 112 5.98 -11.71 -3.67
C SER A 112 5.70 -10.29 -4.15
N PRO A 113 4.42 -9.91 -4.29
CA PRO A 113 4.07 -8.54 -4.59
C PRO A 113 4.53 -7.61 -3.46
N ASN A 114 5.05 -6.45 -3.82
CA ASN A 114 5.61 -5.47 -2.89
C ASN A 114 5.39 -4.04 -3.38
N LEU A 115 5.63 -3.07 -2.51
CA LEU A 115 5.38 -1.66 -2.82
C LEU A 115 6.25 -1.14 -3.99
N ALA A 116 7.48 -1.62 -4.13
CA ALA A 116 8.36 -1.21 -5.24
C ALA A 116 7.77 -1.62 -6.59
N LEU A 117 7.26 -2.85 -6.71
CA LEU A 117 6.54 -3.30 -7.89
C LEU A 117 5.29 -2.43 -8.15
N PHE A 118 4.56 -2.04 -7.11
CA PHE A 118 3.35 -1.24 -7.28
C PHE A 118 3.66 0.17 -7.78
N VAL A 119 4.72 0.80 -7.25
CA VAL A 119 5.21 2.10 -7.74
C VAL A 119 5.64 2.00 -9.20
N GLU A 120 6.42 0.97 -9.57
CA GLU A 120 6.81 0.73 -10.96
C GLU A 120 5.60 0.63 -11.89
N LYS A 121 4.60 -0.18 -11.52
CA LYS A 121 3.36 -0.35 -12.30
C LYS A 121 2.49 0.91 -12.35
N ALA A 122 2.53 1.73 -11.31
CA ALA A 122 1.84 3.01 -11.30
C ALA A 122 2.50 4.00 -12.26
N VAL A 123 3.82 4.09 -12.26
CA VAL A 123 4.58 4.92 -13.20
C VAL A 123 4.33 4.45 -14.63
N GLU A 124 4.51 3.16 -14.94
CA GLU A 124 4.26 2.59 -16.26
C GLU A 124 2.86 2.93 -16.81
N LYS A 125 1.86 2.91 -15.93
CA LYS A 125 0.48 3.17 -16.33
C LYS A 125 0.15 4.64 -16.52
N LEU A 126 0.73 5.53 -15.71
CA LEU A 126 0.31 6.92 -15.62
C LEU A 126 1.21 7.90 -16.38
N GLN A 127 2.41 7.52 -16.76
CA GLN A 127 3.41 8.39 -17.41
C GLN A 127 3.04 8.93 -18.81
N GLY A 128 1.84 8.62 -19.32
CA GLY A 128 1.36 9.17 -20.59
C GLY A 128 0.88 10.63 -20.54
N GLY A 129 0.98 11.30 -19.40
CA GLY A 129 0.60 12.70 -19.14
C GLY A 129 0.99 13.10 -17.74
N ASP A 130 0.48 14.21 -17.25
CA ASP A 130 0.72 14.65 -15.88
C ASP A 130 0.08 13.69 -14.87
N PHE A 131 0.81 13.32 -13.84
CA PHE A 131 0.32 12.37 -12.86
C PHE A 131 0.78 12.67 -11.43
N LEU A 132 0.00 12.19 -10.47
CA LEU A 132 0.36 12.07 -9.06
C LEU A 132 0.31 10.60 -8.65
N ILE A 133 1.35 10.10 -8.02
CA ILE A 133 1.34 8.81 -7.34
C ILE A 133 1.52 9.04 -5.85
N VAL A 134 0.59 8.51 -5.05
CA VAL A 134 0.74 8.41 -3.60
C VAL A 134 1.11 6.96 -3.27
N ALA A 135 2.28 6.76 -2.68
CA ALA A 135 2.76 5.46 -2.23
C ALA A 135 2.76 5.40 -0.70
N VAL A 136 2.04 4.43 -0.13
CA VAL A 136 1.85 4.30 1.32
C VAL A 136 2.49 3.02 1.82
N GLY A 137 3.59 3.13 2.57
CA GLY A 137 4.25 2.04 3.29
C GLY A 137 3.62 1.86 4.68
N GLU A 138 2.40 1.35 4.74
CA GLU A 138 1.64 1.22 5.99
C GLU A 138 2.19 0.13 6.90
N LYS A 139 2.89 -0.87 6.34
CA LYS A 139 3.45 -1.97 7.14
C LYS A 139 4.60 -1.56 8.04
N ILE A 140 5.29 -0.47 7.73
CA ILE A 140 6.26 0.15 8.66
C ILE A 140 5.55 0.47 9.98
N GLY A 141 4.41 1.17 9.91
CA GLY A 141 3.60 1.51 11.09
C GLY A 141 3.03 0.27 11.79
N LEU A 142 2.53 -0.71 11.04
CA LEU A 142 1.99 -1.96 11.60
C LEU A 142 3.07 -2.77 12.34
N ALA A 143 4.30 -2.84 11.80
CA ALA A 143 5.43 -3.50 12.46
C ALA A 143 5.80 -2.75 13.75
N ALA A 144 5.84 -1.43 13.72
CA ALA A 144 6.13 -0.58 14.87
C ALA A 144 5.07 -0.75 15.98
N GLU A 145 3.78 -0.69 15.65
CA GLU A 145 2.66 -0.93 16.58
C GLU A 145 2.73 -2.34 17.23
N ASN A 146 3.17 -3.34 16.48
CA ASN A 146 3.40 -4.70 16.98
C ASN A 146 4.71 -4.86 17.75
N ARG A 147 5.56 -3.83 17.83
CA ARG A 147 6.91 -3.88 18.41
C ARG A 147 7.79 -4.95 17.74
N ASP A 148 7.58 -5.14 16.44
CA ASP A 148 8.32 -6.08 15.60
C ASP A 148 9.49 -5.37 14.92
N THR A 149 10.59 -5.21 15.64
CA THR A 149 11.75 -4.44 15.16
C THR A 149 12.36 -5.03 13.89
N ALA A 150 12.41 -6.36 13.76
CA ALA A 150 12.98 -7.00 12.58
C ALA A 150 12.10 -6.74 11.34
N ALA A 151 10.77 -6.86 11.47
CA ALA A 151 9.86 -6.51 10.39
C ALA A 151 9.88 -5.01 10.08
N LEU A 152 9.98 -4.14 11.10
CA LEU A 152 10.12 -2.68 10.91
C LEU A 152 11.33 -2.32 10.05
N ILE A 153 12.50 -2.90 10.34
CA ILE A 153 13.72 -2.69 9.56
C ILE A 153 13.54 -3.20 8.12
N ALA A 154 12.95 -4.40 7.97
CA ALA A 154 12.74 -4.99 6.65
C ALA A 154 11.74 -4.17 5.81
N GLU A 155 10.65 -3.67 6.41
CA GLU A 155 9.67 -2.82 5.73
C GLU A 155 10.24 -1.46 5.34
N THR A 156 11.09 -0.87 6.19
CA THR A 156 11.77 0.39 5.88
C THR A 156 12.71 0.21 4.67
N ALA A 157 13.45 -0.89 4.63
CA ALA A 157 14.29 -1.22 3.48
C ALA A 157 13.45 -1.51 2.19
N ALA A 158 12.31 -2.16 2.34
CA ALA A 158 11.38 -2.38 1.21
C ALA A 158 10.76 -1.07 0.71
N PHE A 159 10.49 -0.12 1.60
CA PHE A 159 10.03 1.21 1.22
C PHE A 159 11.11 2.00 0.48
N ASP A 160 12.37 1.90 0.90
CA ASP A 160 13.51 2.51 0.18
C ASP A 160 13.60 2.00 -1.26
N LEU A 161 13.35 0.71 -1.51
CA LEU A 161 13.26 0.16 -2.87
C LEU A 161 12.12 0.77 -3.68
N ALA A 162 11.00 1.12 -3.05
CA ALA A 162 9.89 1.81 -3.72
C ALA A 162 10.26 3.26 -4.05
N VAL A 163 10.94 3.96 -3.14
CA VAL A 163 11.51 5.29 -3.40
C VAL A 163 12.51 5.24 -4.56
N LYS A 164 13.35 4.19 -4.60
CA LYS A 164 14.28 3.98 -5.73
C LYS A 164 13.54 3.90 -7.07
N LYS A 165 12.40 3.21 -7.16
CA LYS A 165 11.60 3.15 -8.41
C LYS A 165 11.10 4.52 -8.85
N ALA A 166 10.69 5.36 -7.90
CA ALA A 166 10.33 6.75 -8.20
C ALA A 166 11.57 7.56 -8.64
N PHE A 167 12.72 7.35 -7.98
CA PHE A 167 13.97 8.01 -8.34
C PHE A 167 14.50 7.60 -9.72
N ASP A 168 14.33 6.35 -10.13
CA ASP A 168 14.69 5.88 -11.47
C ASP A 168 13.91 6.66 -12.56
N PHE A 169 12.62 6.96 -12.31
CA PHE A 169 11.83 7.84 -13.17
C PHE A 169 12.33 9.30 -13.13
N TYR A 170 12.58 9.83 -11.94
CA TYR A 170 13.14 11.17 -11.75
C TYR A 170 14.46 11.34 -12.51
N ALA A 171 15.35 10.35 -12.48
CA ALA A 171 16.65 10.43 -13.15
C ALA A 171 16.51 10.59 -14.69
N ALA A 172 15.42 10.09 -15.27
CA ALA A 172 15.09 10.27 -16.68
C ALA A 172 14.32 11.58 -16.95
N HIS A 173 13.66 12.17 -15.94
CA HIS A 173 12.79 13.35 -16.04
C HIS A 173 13.04 14.37 -14.92
N PRO A 174 14.30 14.86 -14.71
CA PRO A 174 14.68 15.61 -13.52
C PRO A 174 14.06 17.02 -13.44
N GLN A 175 13.65 17.59 -14.58
CA GLN A 175 13.07 18.94 -14.62
C GLN A 175 11.56 18.94 -14.34
N ASP A 176 10.90 17.79 -14.52
CA ASP A 176 9.43 17.70 -14.50
C ASP A 176 8.92 16.77 -13.38
N THR A 177 9.81 16.32 -12.49
CA THR A 177 9.45 15.38 -11.43
C THR A 177 9.78 15.93 -10.05
N LEU A 178 8.82 15.85 -9.13
CA LEU A 178 9.00 16.10 -7.72
C LEU A 178 8.73 14.81 -6.92
N ILE A 179 9.70 14.43 -6.08
CA ILE A 179 9.54 13.32 -5.12
C ILE A 179 9.51 13.91 -3.71
N VAL A 180 8.48 13.56 -2.96
CA VAL A 180 8.35 13.93 -1.54
C VAL A 180 8.30 12.65 -0.71
N VAL A 181 9.23 12.48 0.21
CA VAL A 181 9.26 11.40 1.19
C VAL A 181 8.98 11.98 2.57
N ALA A 182 7.95 11.46 3.22
CA ALA A 182 7.54 11.96 4.54
C ALA A 182 7.07 10.83 5.44
N SER A 183 7.30 10.97 6.74
CA SER A 183 6.66 10.15 7.77
C SER A 183 5.34 10.80 8.18
N THR A 184 4.33 9.98 8.44
CA THR A 184 2.99 10.46 8.84
C THR A 184 2.72 10.28 10.33
N ALA A 185 3.42 9.38 11.00
CA ALA A 185 3.21 9.09 12.41
C ALA A 185 4.46 8.47 13.06
N GLU A 186 4.65 8.74 14.34
CA GLU A 186 5.51 7.99 15.24
C GLU A 186 4.67 6.86 15.87
N ALA A 187 5.12 5.61 15.77
CA ALA A 187 4.42 4.47 16.32
C ALA A 187 5.38 3.50 17.03
N GLY A 188 4.87 2.77 18.02
CA GLY A 188 5.60 1.70 18.71
C GLY A 188 6.67 2.12 19.71
N GLY A 189 7.08 3.40 19.71
CA GLY A 189 8.05 3.95 20.66
C GLY A 189 9.42 3.26 20.63
N LEU A 190 9.89 2.86 19.43
CA LEU A 190 11.23 2.28 19.29
C LEU A 190 12.29 3.38 19.48
N VAL A 191 13.07 3.27 20.53
CA VAL A 191 14.25 4.11 20.78
C VAL A 191 15.48 3.23 20.65
N LEU A 192 16.39 3.60 19.77
CA LEU A 192 17.73 3.02 19.73
C LEU A 192 18.52 3.61 20.88
N GLY A 193 18.96 2.74 21.81
CA GLY A 193 19.46 3.10 23.14
C GLY A 193 20.47 4.23 23.19
N THR A 194 20.42 5.00 24.28
CA THR A 194 21.28 6.14 24.57
C THR A 194 22.63 5.74 25.14
N ASP A 195 22.74 4.57 25.78
CA ASP A 195 23.89 4.19 26.62
C ASP A 195 24.61 2.90 26.22
N GLY A 196 24.32 2.36 25.05
CA GLY A 196 24.93 1.09 24.65
C GLY A 196 24.79 0.78 23.15
N ALA A 197 25.75 0.06 22.63
CA ALA A 197 25.68 -0.43 21.27
C ALA A 197 24.55 -1.47 21.14
N VAL A 198 23.45 -1.11 20.48
CA VAL A 198 22.49 -2.09 20.02
C VAL A 198 23.16 -2.91 18.92
N SER A 199 23.31 -4.22 19.13
CA SER A 199 23.83 -5.11 18.08
C SER A 199 22.72 -5.38 17.06
N PRO A 200 22.82 -4.88 15.81
CA PRO A 200 21.84 -5.19 14.75
C PRO A 200 21.74 -6.69 14.45
N ALA A 201 22.75 -7.46 14.86
CA ALA A 201 22.78 -8.92 14.66
C ALA A 201 21.61 -9.64 15.36
N VAL A 202 21.12 -9.11 16.50
CA VAL A 202 19.97 -9.69 17.21
C VAL A 202 18.72 -9.70 16.33
N PHE A 203 18.46 -8.65 15.59
CA PHE A 203 17.27 -8.55 14.72
C PHE A 203 17.35 -9.49 13.50
N LYS A 204 18.55 -9.89 13.09
CA LYS A 204 18.77 -10.84 11.99
C LYS A 204 18.42 -12.29 12.35
N THR A 205 18.24 -12.60 13.63
CA THR A 205 17.85 -13.94 14.09
C THR A 205 16.38 -14.23 13.89
N GLN A 206 15.54 -13.20 13.88
CA GLN A 206 14.10 -13.33 13.59
C GLN A 206 13.91 -13.65 12.11
N LYS A 207 13.12 -14.70 11.80
CA LYS A 207 12.92 -15.22 10.44
C LYS A 207 11.52 -15.00 9.89
N VAL A 208 10.58 -14.63 10.75
CA VAL A 208 9.18 -14.36 10.39
C VAL A 208 8.66 -13.17 11.17
N SER A 209 7.71 -12.43 10.60
CA SER A 209 7.05 -11.33 11.30
C SER A 209 6.20 -11.84 12.46
N ILE A 210 5.99 -10.99 13.46
CA ILE A 210 5.07 -11.28 14.57
C ILE A 210 3.64 -11.54 14.05
N ASP A 211 3.23 -10.87 12.98
CA ASP A 211 1.92 -11.09 12.36
C ASP A 211 1.78 -12.50 11.79
N THR A 212 2.76 -12.95 11.02
CA THR A 212 2.82 -14.32 10.50
C THR A 212 2.87 -15.36 11.62
N PHE A 213 3.65 -15.10 12.68
CA PHE A 213 3.73 -15.98 13.85
C PHE A 213 2.38 -16.09 14.58
N LYS A 214 1.71 -14.95 14.87
CA LYS A 214 0.36 -14.94 15.46
C LYS A 214 -0.65 -15.70 14.60
N SER A 215 -0.58 -15.53 13.29
CA SER A 215 -1.45 -16.21 12.34
C SER A 215 -1.24 -17.73 12.32
N ALA A 216 0.00 -18.20 12.48
CA ALA A 216 0.32 -19.61 12.62
C ALA A 216 -0.27 -20.20 13.92
N ILE A 217 -0.04 -19.55 15.08
CA ILE A 217 -0.62 -19.99 16.37
C ILE A 217 -2.14 -20.10 16.30
N ASN A 218 -2.81 -19.12 15.72
CA ASN A 218 -4.28 -19.12 15.62
C ASN A 218 -4.82 -20.29 14.76
N ARG A 219 -4.03 -20.83 13.83
CA ARG A 219 -4.40 -22.03 13.07
C ARG A 219 -4.30 -23.32 13.91
N PHE A 220 -3.39 -23.39 14.86
CA PHE A 220 -3.28 -24.55 15.76
C PHE A 220 -4.31 -24.57 16.90
N ARG A 221 -5.01 -23.45 17.15
CA ARG A 221 -6.05 -23.34 18.18
C ARG A 221 -7.47 -23.66 17.68
N ARG A 222 -7.63 -23.95 16.39
CA ARG A 222 -8.88 -24.35 15.76
C ARG A 222 -8.89 -25.84 15.48
#